data_43340b303dab9448f1f67e57f2bd7428
#
_entry.id   43340b303dab9448f1f67e57f2bd7428
#
_cell.length_a   1.000
_cell.length_b   1.000
_cell.length_c   1.000
_cell.angle_alpha   90.00
_cell.angle_beta   90.00
_cell.angle_gamma   90.00
#
_symmetry.space_group_name_H-M   'P 1'
#
loop_
_entity.id
_entity.type
_entity.pdbx_description
1 polymer ?
#
loop_
_entity_poly.entity_id
_entity_poly.type
_entity_poly.pdbx_seq_one_letter_code
_entity_poly.pdbx_strand_id
1 'polypeptide(L)'
;MSNPWVIDQLHVTIRLLLALLLGGLIGLEREMSSHPAGLRTHILVCVGSALVMLLSIYGFSEFINETNVRIDPSRLAAQVISGIGFLGAGTIMFNGRSITGLTTAASLWVVAGIGLAVGAGFYYPAGLACFVVLLSLWILNKVEHKYFNGKRIHTLKIIAVDQPGILALITPLFAAQKIDIRKIAMEETFSAGAPAIEMMFFVTAVKPGLLLTVMEETSRLAGILSVSMEKK
;
A
#
# COMPACT_ATOMS: atom_id res chain seq x y z
N MET A 1 21.41 42.66 -10.10
CA MET A 1 21.30 41.21 -10.24
C MET A 1 20.89 40.65 -8.89
N SER A 2 19.77 39.97 -8.76
CA SER A 2 19.36 39.32 -7.52
C SER A 2 20.36 38.21 -7.19
N ASN A 3 20.82 38.16 -5.93
CA ASN A 3 21.72 37.10 -5.49
C ASN A 3 21.03 35.74 -5.63
N PRO A 4 21.55 34.79 -6.44
CA PRO A 4 20.89 33.49 -6.71
C PRO A 4 20.84 32.59 -5.46
N TRP A 5 21.57 32.91 -4.41
CA TRP A 5 21.66 32.17 -3.16
C TRP A 5 20.75 32.71 -2.05
N VAL A 6 19.91 33.71 -2.36
CA VAL A 6 18.96 34.29 -1.43
C VAL A 6 17.55 34.06 -1.99
N ILE A 7 16.68 33.54 -1.15
CA ILE A 7 15.28 33.31 -1.48
C ILE A 7 14.38 34.15 -0.58
N ASP A 8 13.32 34.71 -1.15
CA ASP A 8 12.31 35.43 -0.38
C ASP A 8 11.40 34.46 0.38
N GLN A 9 10.94 34.89 1.57
CA GLN A 9 10.07 34.11 2.44
C GLN A 9 8.76 33.65 1.75
N LEU A 10 8.22 34.48 0.85
CA LEU A 10 7.04 34.14 0.07
C LEU A 10 7.30 32.92 -0.83
N HIS A 11 8.46 32.87 -1.50
CA HIS A 11 8.83 31.76 -2.36
C HIS A 11 9.07 30.46 -1.56
N VAL A 12 9.65 30.56 -0.35
CA VAL A 12 9.79 29.41 0.56
C VAL A 12 8.42 28.86 0.91
N THR A 13 7.48 29.74 1.32
CA THR A 13 6.12 29.36 1.68
C THR A 13 5.39 28.69 0.51
N ILE A 14 5.47 29.27 -0.70
CA ILE A 14 4.84 28.71 -1.91
C ILE A 14 5.39 27.32 -2.20
N ARG A 15 6.71 27.11 -2.11
CA ARG A 15 7.32 25.80 -2.37
C ARG A 15 6.87 24.74 -1.36
N LEU A 16 6.82 25.08 -0.08
CA LEU A 16 6.36 24.15 0.95
C LEU A 16 4.87 23.81 0.80
N LEU A 17 4.02 24.80 0.49
CA LEU A 17 2.60 24.57 0.21
C LEU A 17 2.39 23.73 -1.05
N LEU A 18 3.18 23.96 -2.09
CA LEU A 18 3.10 23.14 -3.31
C LEU A 18 3.56 21.71 -3.04
N ALA A 19 4.61 21.51 -2.25
CA ALA A 19 5.05 20.18 -1.84
C ALA A 19 3.99 19.45 -1.01
N LEU A 20 3.31 20.14 -0.09
CA LEU A 20 2.17 19.64 0.66
C LEU A 20 1.03 19.20 -0.27
N LEU A 21 0.70 20.03 -1.25
CA LEU A 21 -0.38 19.75 -2.21
C LEU A 21 -0.04 18.55 -3.09
N LEU A 22 1.14 18.50 -3.72
CA LEU A 22 1.52 17.40 -4.61
C LEU A 22 1.69 16.07 -3.84
N GLY A 23 2.34 16.11 -2.67
CA GLY A 23 2.45 14.95 -1.78
C GLY A 23 1.08 14.50 -1.27
N GLY A 24 0.19 15.45 -0.97
CA GLY A 24 -1.18 15.20 -0.54
C GLY A 24 -2.03 14.52 -1.61
N LEU A 25 -1.94 14.94 -2.87
CA LEU A 25 -2.68 14.34 -3.99
C LEU A 25 -2.33 12.86 -4.16
N ILE A 26 -1.04 12.53 -4.14
CA ILE A 26 -0.60 11.12 -4.24
C ILE A 26 -0.99 10.34 -2.98
N GLY A 27 -0.76 10.94 -1.80
CA GLY A 27 -1.10 10.30 -0.54
C GLY A 27 -2.59 10.05 -0.35
N LEU A 28 -3.46 10.94 -0.87
CA LEU A 28 -4.91 10.78 -0.84
C LEU A 28 -5.34 9.55 -1.67
N GLU A 29 -4.79 9.37 -2.86
CA GLU A 29 -5.05 8.18 -3.68
C GLU A 29 -4.62 6.90 -2.95
N ARG A 30 -3.45 6.92 -2.28
CA ARG A 30 -2.97 5.77 -1.49
C ARG A 30 -3.86 5.46 -0.28
N GLU A 31 -4.33 6.48 0.42
CA GLU A 31 -5.27 6.34 1.53
C GLU A 31 -6.60 5.72 1.08
N MET A 32 -7.18 6.25 0.00
CA MET A 32 -8.44 5.74 -0.57
C MET A 32 -8.34 4.30 -1.07
N SER A 33 -7.15 3.89 -1.51
CA SER A 33 -6.86 2.52 -1.96
C SER A 33 -6.37 1.59 -0.84
N SER A 34 -6.45 2.02 0.44
CA SER A 34 -6.10 1.23 1.65
C SER A 34 -4.68 0.66 1.62
N HIS A 35 -3.70 1.48 1.23
CA HIS A 35 -2.29 1.09 1.21
C HIS A 35 -1.58 1.42 2.54
N PRO A 36 -0.47 0.73 2.89
CA PRO A 36 0.24 0.90 4.18
C PRO A 36 0.72 2.32 4.47
N ALA A 37 1.16 3.09 3.46
CA ALA A 37 1.47 4.51 3.57
C ALA A 37 0.42 5.33 2.83
N GLY A 38 -0.30 6.17 3.56
CA GLY A 38 -1.39 7.02 3.07
C GLY A 38 -1.02 8.51 3.02
N LEU A 39 -2.04 9.35 3.20
CA LEU A 39 -1.99 10.81 3.07
C LEU A 39 -0.88 11.45 3.92
N ARG A 40 -0.86 11.14 5.21
CA ARG A 40 0.09 11.76 6.17
C ARG A 40 1.54 11.47 5.79
N THR A 41 1.84 10.22 5.46
CA THR A 41 3.20 9.78 5.14
C THR A 41 3.73 10.48 3.88
N HIS A 42 2.92 10.55 2.81
CA HIS A 42 3.31 11.18 1.56
C HIS A 42 3.49 12.69 1.70
N ILE A 43 2.61 13.38 2.44
CA ILE A 43 2.77 14.81 2.74
C ILE A 43 4.08 15.05 3.48
N LEU A 44 4.35 14.31 4.56
CA LEU A 44 5.56 14.51 5.38
C LEU A 44 6.83 14.24 4.59
N VAL A 45 6.87 13.21 3.76
CA VAL A 45 8.02 12.92 2.90
C VAL A 45 8.23 14.01 1.86
N CYS A 46 7.17 14.48 1.19
CA CYS A 46 7.29 15.52 0.17
C CYS A 46 7.76 16.86 0.75
N VAL A 47 7.10 17.31 1.83
CA VAL A 47 7.44 18.56 2.51
C VAL A 47 8.84 18.49 3.13
N GLY A 48 9.20 17.39 3.78
CA GLY A 48 10.53 17.18 4.34
C GLY A 48 11.61 17.22 3.27
N SER A 49 11.39 16.57 2.13
CA SER A 49 12.32 16.60 0.99
C SER A 49 12.45 18.00 0.40
N ALA A 50 11.35 18.75 0.25
CA ALA A 50 11.39 20.14 -0.22
C ALA A 50 12.14 21.05 0.75
N LEU A 51 11.95 20.88 2.06
CA LEU A 51 12.66 21.61 3.08
C LEU A 51 14.18 21.33 3.04
N VAL A 52 14.56 20.05 2.92
CA VAL A 52 15.98 19.68 2.81
C VAL A 52 16.62 20.27 1.56
N MET A 53 15.89 20.31 0.43
CA MET A 53 16.39 20.93 -0.79
C MET A 53 16.52 22.46 -0.66
N LEU A 54 15.56 23.13 -0.03
CA LEU A 54 15.64 24.56 0.29
C LEU A 54 16.84 24.86 1.18
N LEU A 55 17.06 24.06 2.23
CA LEU A 55 18.21 24.17 3.11
C LEU A 55 19.51 23.96 2.34
N SER A 56 19.55 23.00 1.43
CA SER A 56 20.74 22.67 0.62
C SER A 56 21.15 23.80 -0.30
N ILE A 57 20.19 24.52 -0.88
CA ILE A 57 20.49 25.62 -1.80
C ILE A 57 20.73 26.92 -1.05
N TYR A 58 19.89 27.26 -0.06
CA TYR A 58 19.84 28.60 0.51
C TYR A 58 20.34 28.68 1.95
N GLY A 59 20.35 27.56 2.70
CA GLY A 59 20.65 27.56 4.13
C GLY A 59 22.10 27.86 4.48
N PHE A 60 23.01 27.75 3.51
CA PHE A 60 24.44 27.97 3.69
C PHE A 60 24.96 29.21 2.93
N SER A 61 24.06 30.07 2.49
CA SER A 61 24.39 31.22 1.65
C SER A 61 25.38 32.21 2.29
N GLU A 62 25.39 32.30 3.61
CA GLU A 62 26.33 33.19 4.35
C GLU A 62 27.79 32.74 4.19
N PHE A 63 28.05 31.45 3.99
CA PHE A 63 29.39 30.87 3.91
C PHE A 63 29.98 30.84 2.49
N ILE A 64 29.23 31.28 1.46
CA ILE A 64 29.64 31.17 0.03
C ILE A 64 30.94 31.97 -0.24
N ASN A 65 31.13 33.11 0.44
CA ASN A 65 32.26 33.99 0.22
C ASN A 65 33.46 33.66 1.14
N GLU A 66 33.35 32.63 1.98
CA GLU A 66 34.44 32.24 2.86
C GLU A 66 35.56 31.52 2.08
N THR A 67 36.80 31.82 2.44
CA THR A 67 37.97 31.23 1.81
C THR A 67 37.98 29.71 2.09
N ASN A 68 38.13 28.88 1.06
CA ASN A 68 38.16 27.41 1.12
C ASN A 68 36.80 26.71 1.41
N VAL A 69 35.69 27.45 1.42
CA VAL A 69 34.36 26.84 1.49
C VAL A 69 33.83 26.52 0.07
N ARG A 70 33.42 25.29 -0.15
CA ARG A 70 32.72 24.86 -1.37
C ARG A 70 31.35 24.32 -1.01
N ILE A 71 30.31 25.00 -1.46
CA ILE A 71 28.93 24.60 -1.24
C ILE A 71 28.48 23.74 -2.45
N ASP A 72 27.97 22.57 -2.14
CA ASP A 72 27.40 21.67 -3.12
C ASP A 72 25.92 21.38 -2.77
N PRO A 73 24.96 22.02 -3.46
CA PRO A 73 23.54 21.84 -3.20
C PRO A 73 23.04 20.43 -3.47
N SER A 74 23.77 19.59 -4.18
CA SER A 74 23.35 18.23 -4.47
C SER A 74 23.54 17.27 -3.29
N ARG A 75 24.41 17.59 -2.34
CA ARG A 75 24.79 16.67 -1.26
C ARG A 75 23.64 16.28 -0.35
N LEU A 76 22.88 17.26 0.16
CA LEU A 76 21.72 16.96 1.01
C LEU A 76 20.61 16.29 0.24
N ALA A 77 20.38 16.67 -1.02
CA ALA A 77 19.43 16.01 -1.89
C ALA A 77 19.77 14.52 -2.11
N ALA A 78 21.05 14.20 -2.34
CA ALA A 78 21.52 12.84 -2.48
C ALA A 78 21.24 12.00 -1.21
N GLN A 79 21.39 12.60 -0.02
CA GLN A 79 21.08 11.91 1.25
C GLN A 79 19.58 11.64 1.41
N VAL A 80 18.69 12.51 0.91
CA VAL A 80 17.24 12.24 0.90
C VAL A 80 16.94 11.02 0.05
N ILE A 81 17.50 10.94 -1.17
CA ILE A 81 17.28 9.80 -2.08
C ILE A 81 17.82 8.49 -1.50
N SER A 82 18.96 8.53 -0.83
CA SER A 82 19.50 7.37 -0.11
C SER A 82 18.65 7.01 1.11
N GLY A 83 18.29 7.99 1.93
CA GLY A 83 17.56 7.82 3.19
C GLY A 83 16.14 7.32 3.02
N ILE A 84 15.43 7.71 1.94
CA ILE A 84 14.05 7.27 1.69
C ILE A 84 13.94 5.76 1.49
N GLY A 85 15.05 5.10 1.10
CA GLY A 85 15.11 3.65 0.97
C GLY A 85 14.80 2.93 2.28
N PHE A 86 15.17 3.49 3.43
CA PHE A 86 14.84 2.94 4.75
C PHE A 86 13.31 2.96 5.01
N LEU A 87 12.64 4.08 4.72
CA LEU A 87 11.18 4.18 4.84
C LEU A 87 10.47 3.26 3.85
N GLY A 88 10.97 3.19 2.61
CA GLY A 88 10.45 2.28 1.60
C GLY A 88 10.55 0.81 2.05
N ALA A 89 11.70 0.40 2.55
CA ALA A 89 11.89 -0.96 3.07
C ALA A 89 10.95 -1.27 4.24
N GLY A 90 10.67 -0.30 5.10
CA GLY A 90 9.71 -0.43 6.22
C GLY A 90 8.26 -0.68 5.78
N THR A 91 7.91 -0.40 4.51
CA THR A 91 6.56 -0.69 3.98
C THR A 91 6.46 -2.05 3.28
N ILE A 92 7.58 -2.71 3.03
CA ILE A 92 7.62 -4.01 2.34
C ILE A 92 7.46 -5.12 3.36
N MET A 93 6.41 -5.93 3.18
CA MET A 93 6.11 -7.05 4.07
C MET A 93 6.11 -8.37 3.29
N PHE A 94 6.72 -9.39 3.88
CA PHE A 94 6.73 -10.75 3.36
C PHE A 94 5.85 -11.65 4.23
N ASN A 95 4.79 -12.19 3.63
CA ASN A 95 3.81 -13.07 4.32
C ASN A 95 3.99 -14.54 3.87
N GLY A 96 5.23 -15.03 3.84
CA GLY A 96 5.55 -16.42 3.52
C GLY A 96 5.36 -16.83 2.05
N ARG A 97 4.45 -16.21 1.31
CA ARG A 97 4.14 -16.51 -0.11
C ARG A 97 4.03 -15.30 -1.03
N SER A 98 3.82 -14.13 -0.48
CA SER A 98 3.66 -12.90 -1.26
C SER A 98 4.44 -11.76 -0.61
N ILE A 99 4.97 -10.90 -1.46
CA ILE A 99 5.57 -9.63 -1.05
C ILE A 99 4.54 -8.54 -1.31
N THR A 100 4.22 -7.76 -0.28
CA THR A 100 3.31 -6.61 -0.37
C THR A 100 4.07 -5.33 -0.03
N GLY A 101 3.52 -4.16 -0.45
CA GLY A 101 4.12 -2.86 -0.13
C GLY A 101 5.14 -2.34 -1.15
N LEU A 102 5.49 -3.09 -2.22
CA LEU A 102 6.46 -2.65 -3.24
C LEU A 102 6.02 -1.35 -3.94
N THR A 103 4.75 -1.25 -4.34
CA THR A 103 4.20 -0.03 -4.95
C THR A 103 4.20 1.14 -3.97
N THR A 104 3.95 0.87 -2.69
CA THR A 104 4.02 1.89 -1.62
C THR A 104 5.45 2.41 -1.45
N ALA A 105 6.43 1.52 -1.40
CA ALA A 105 7.84 1.90 -1.34
C ALA A 105 8.26 2.78 -2.54
N ALA A 106 7.85 2.38 -3.76
CA ALA A 106 8.11 3.14 -4.97
C ALA A 106 7.42 4.51 -4.96
N SER A 107 6.16 4.61 -4.49
CA SER A 107 5.45 5.90 -4.39
C SER A 107 6.11 6.85 -3.40
N LEU A 108 6.61 6.37 -2.26
CA LEU A 108 7.36 7.18 -1.31
C LEU A 108 8.67 7.71 -1.92
N TRP A 109 9.37 6.87 -2.68
CA TRP A 109 10.61 7.27 -3.35
C TRP A 109 10.35 8.39 -4.39
N VAL A 110 9.31 8.25 -5.20
CA VAL A 110 8.95 9.28 -6.20
C VAL A 110 8.48 10.57 -5.52
N VAL A 111 7.69 10.49 -4.45
CA VAL A 111 7.21 11.65 -3.69
C VAL A 111 8.37 12.42 -3.06
N ALA A 112 9.41 11.73 -2.57
CA ALA A 112 10.63 12.39 -2.11
C ALA A 112 11.31 13.18 -3.26
N GLY A 113 11.41 12.59 -4.46
CA GLY A 113 11.90 13.25 -5.65
C GLY A 113 11.08 14.48 -6.07
N ILE A 114 9.75 14.39 -6.00
CA ILE A 114 8.83 15.51 -6.26
C ILE A 114 9.09 16.63 -5.25
N GLY A 115 9.25 16.31 -3.96
CA GLY A 115 9.59 17.29 -2.93
C GLY A 115 10.91 18.00 -3.21
N LEU A 116 11.98 17.26 -3.55
CA LEU A 116 13.26 17.84 -3.97
C LEU A 116 13.12 18.78 -5.17
N ALA A 117 12.37 18.38 -6.18
CA ALA A 117 12.13 19.17 -7.38
C ALA A 117 11.40 20.48 -7.04
N VAL A 118 10.35 20.44 -6.22
CA VAL A 118 9.63 21.63 -5.75
C VAL A 118 10.56 22.53 -4.94
N GLY A 119 11.33 21.95 -4.02
CA GLY A 119 12.33 22.67 -3.21
C GLY A 119 13.40 23.36 -4.06
N ALA A 120 13.79 22.77 -5.18
CA ALA A 120 14.70 23.35 -6.16
C ALA A 120 14.06 24.42 -7.07
N GLY A 121 12.72 24.54 -7.07
CA GLY A 121 12.00 25.43 -7.98
C GLY A 121 11.67 24.81 -9.35
N PHE A 122 11.85 23.50 -9.53
CA PHE A 122 11.52 22.75 -10.74
C PHE A 122 10.03 22.34 -10.72
N TYR A 123 9.14 23.34 -10.81
CA TYR A 123 7.71 23.14 -10.66
C TYR A 123 7.08 22.31 -11.77
N TYR A 124 7.48 22.57 -13.04
CA TYR A 124 6.94 21.82 -14.17
C TYR A 124 7.27 20.33 -14.11
N PRO A 125 8.53 19.89 -13.91
CA PRO A 125 8.83 18.47 -13.74
C PRO A 125 8.16 17.84 -12.52
N ALA A 126 8.05 18.58 -11.40
CA ALA A 126 7.36 18.10 -10.21
C ALA A 126 5.86 17.84 -10.45
N GLY A 127 5.17 18.78 -11.10
CA GLY A 127 3.76 18.65 -11.47
C GLY A 127 3.52 17.53 -12.48
N LEU A 128 4.38 17.45 -13.51
CA LEU A 128 4.31 16.38 -14.50
C LEU A 128 4.53 15.00 -13.86
N ALA A 129 5.54 14.86 -13.01
CA ALA A 129 5.80 13.61 -12.28
C ALA A 129 4.61 13.20 -11.40
N CYS A 130 4.03 14.15 -10.66
CA CYS A 130 2.82 13.90 -9.86
C CYS A 130 1.66 13.41 -10.73
N PHE A 131 1.40 14.07 -11.86
CA PHE A 131 0.35 13.68 -12.80
C PHE A 131 0.57 12.26 -13.36
N VAL A 132 1.77 11.95 -13.82
CA VAL A 132 2.13 10.64 -14.38
C VAL A 132 1.98 9.55 -13.33
N VAL A 133 2.40 9.81 -12.10
CA VAL A 133 2.26 8.86 -10.97
C VAL A 133 0.79 8.60 -10.67
N LEU A 134 -0.03 9.64 -10.52
CA LEU A 134 -1.47 9.48 -10.28
C LEU A 134 -2.15 8.71 -11.40
N LEU A 135 -1.82 9.03 -12.65
CA LEU A 135 -2.35 8.33 -13.81
C LEU A 135 -1.97 6.84 -13.79
N SER A 136 -0.70 6.54 -13.50
CA SER A 136 -0.19 5.16 -13.39
C SER A 136 -0.93 4.39 -12.29
N LEU A 137 -1.04 4.96 -11.10
CA LEU A 137 -1.71 4.34 -9.96
C LEU A 137 -3.20 4.08 -10.25
N TRP A 138 -3.88 5.04 -10.88
CA TRP A 138 -5.29 4.90 -11.24
C TRP A 138 -5.53 3.87 -12.34
N ILE A 139 -4.72 3.89 -13.41
CA ILE A 139 -4.83 2.92 -14.51
C ILE A 139 -4.55 1.51 -14.02
N LEU A 140 -3.44 1.30 -13.29
CA LEU A 140 -3.08 -0.02 -12.80
C LEU A 140 -4.16 -0.58 -11.87
N ASN A 141 -4.69 0.22 -10.96
CA ASN A 141 -5.78 -0.18 -10.06
C ASN A 141 -7.02 -0.61 -10.86
N LYS A 142 -7.40 0.14 -11.91
CA LYS A 142 -8.53 -0.19 -12.78
C LYS A 142 -8.29 -1.47 -13.60
N VAL A 143 -7.08 -1.65 -14.12
CA VAL A 143 -6.68 -2.86 -14.86
C VAL A 143 -6.67 -4.07 -13.94
N GLU A 144 -6.11 -3.95 -12.75
CA GLU A 144 -6.11 -5.00 -11.74
C GLU A 144 -7.52 -5.41 -11.36
N HIS A 145 -8.41 -4.46 -11.10
CA HIS A 145 -9.82 -4.73 -10.85
C HIS A 145 -10.53 -5.41 -12.02
N LYS A 146 -10.21 -5.07 -13.27
CA LYS A 146 -10.88 -5.61 -14.44
C LYS A 146 -10.36 -7.01 -14.84
N TYR A 147 -9.05 -7.22 -14.76
CA TYR A 147 -8.41 -8.45 -15.26
C TYR A 147 -8.09 -9.47 -14.17
N PHE A 148 -7.86 -9.04 -12.91
CA PHE A 148 -7.48 -9.93 -11.81
C PHE A 148 -8.60 -10.21 -10.81
N ASN A 149 -9.68 -9.41 -10.78
CA ASN A 149 -10.84 -9.62 -9.90
C ASN A 149 -11.64 -10.91 -10.18
N GLY A 150 -11.42 -11.56 -11.33
CA GLY A 150 -12.02 -12.87 -11.62
C GLY A 150 -11.48 -14.02 -10.76
N LYS A 151 -10.47 -13.78 -9.93
CA LYS A 151 -9.82 -14.81 -9.09
C LYS A 151 -9.63 -14.38 -7.64
N ARG A 152 -10.54 -13.56 -7.08
CA ARG A 152 -10.46 -13.26 -5.64
C ARG A 152 -10.56 -14.55 -4.84
N ILE A 153 -9.55 -14.78 -4.02
CA ILE A 153 -9.57 -15.89 -3.07
C ILE A 153 -10.39 -15.41 -1.87
N HIS A 154 -11.48 -16.12 -1.60
CA HIS A 154 -12.28 -15.91 -0.40
C HIS A 154 -11.91 -16.97 0.62
N THR A 155 -11.85 -16.57 1.88
CA THR A 155 -11.60 -17.51 2.99
C THR A 155 -12.93 -17.80 3.68
N LEU A 156 -13.35 -19.06 3.61
CA LEU A 156 -14.48 -19.57 4.38
C LEU A 156 -13.93 -20.34 5.58
N LYS A 157 -14.32 -19.94 6.76
CA LYS A 157 -14.00 -20.60 8.02
C LYS A 157 -15.20 -21.44 8.45
N ILE A 158 -15.00 -22.74 8.59
CA ILE A 158 -16.00 -23.71 9.01
C ILE A 158 -15.49 -24.39 10.27
N ILE A 159 -16.28 -24.35 11.34
CA ILE A 159 -16.01 -25.11 12.56
C ILE A 159 -17.00 -26.28 12.61
N ALA A 160 -16.48 -27.48 12.74
CA ALA A 160 -17.26 -28.71 12.77
C ALA A 160 -16.82 -29.63 13.91
N VAL A 161 -17.68 -30.53 14.31
CA VAL A 161 -17.32 -31.62 15.23
C VAL A 161 -16.27 -32.49 14.55
N ASP A 162 -15.22 -32.85 15.29
CA ASP A 162 -14.17 -33.71 14.77
C ASP A 162 -14.70 -35.15 14.62
N GLN A 163 -15.04 -35.47 13.36
CA GLN A 163 -15.53 -36.81 13.00
C GLN A 163 -14.98 -37.24 11.63
N PRO A 164 -14.67 -38.54 11.46
CA PRO A 164 -14.21 -39.06 10.17
C PRO A 164 -15.18 -38.75 9.05
N GLY A 165 -14.67 -38.22 7.92
CA GLY A 165 -15.45 -37.96 6.71
C GLY A 165 -16.12 -36.60 6.61
N ILE A 166 -15.95 -35.68 7.58
CA ILE A 166 -16.58 -34.35 7.55
C ILE A 166 -16.18 -33.55 6.27
N LEU A 167 -14.94 -33.67 5.82
CA LEU A 167 -14.49 -33.09 4.55
C LEU A 167 -15.22 -33.63 3.32
N ALA A 168 -15.52 -34.93 3.33
CA ALA A 168 -16.24 -35.59 2.23
C ALA A 168 -17.70 -35.12 2.12
N LEU A 169 -18.29 -34.60 3.20
CA LEU A 169 -19.63 -34.00 3.18
C LEU A 169 -19.60 -32.57 2.67
N ILE A 170 -18.54 -31.82 2.93
CA ILE A 170 -18.45 -30.38 2.61
C ILE A 170 -17.96 -30.15 1.17
N THR A 171 -16.94 -30.89 0.72
CA THR A 171 -16.31 -30.66 -0.60
C THR A 171 -17.24 -30.79 -1.80
N PRO A 172 -18.23 -31.69 -1.84
CA PRO A 172 -19.18 -31.78 -2.96
C PRO A 172 -20.02 -30.50 -3.13
N LEU A 173 -20.33 -29.76 -2.06
CA LEU A 173 -21.11 -28.53 -2.14
C LEU A 173 -20.34 -27.44 -2.92
N PHE A 174 -19.03 -27.34 -2.75
CA PHE A 174 -18.20 -26.45 -3.54
C PHE A 174 -18.15 -26.89 -5.01
N ALA A 175 -18.02 -28.17 -5.27
CA ALA A 175 -18.00 -28.71 -6.63
C ALA A 175 -19.34 -28.49 -7.37
N ALA A 176 -20.47 -28.65 -6.70
CA ALA A 176 -21.80 -28.41 -7.26
C ALA A 176 -21.99 -26.95 -7.71
N GLN A 177 -21.42 -26.00 -7.00
CA GLN A 177 -21.46 -24.57 -7.32
C GLN A 177 -20.27 -24.11 -8.21
N LYS A 178 -19.46 -25.05 -8.74
CA LYS A 178 -18.28 -24.78 -9.57
C LYS A 178 -17.28 -23.81 -8.89
N ILE A 179 -17.11 -23.96 -7.58
CA ILE A 179 -16.17 -23.19 -6.79
C ILE A 179 -14.87 -23.99 -6.66
N ASP A 180 -13.76 -23.40 -7.11
CA ASP A 180 -12.45 -24.01 -7.01
C ASP A 180 -11.86 -23.85 -5.61
N ILE A 181 -11.55 -24.96 -4.95
CA ILE A 181 -10.82 -24.99 -3.68
C ILE A 181 -9.33 -24.95 -3.98
N ARG A 182 -8.63 -23.88 -3.56
CA ARG A 182 -7.18 -23.70 -3.76
C ARG A 182 -6.34 -24.29 -2.65
N LYS A 183 -6.85 -24.19 -1.42
CA LYS A 183 -6.16 -24.66 -0.23
C LYS A 183 -7.20 -24.93 0.85
N ILE A 184 -6.95 -25.96 1.65
CA ILE A 184 -7.64 -26.20 2.92
C ILE A 184 -6.57 -26.19 3.99
N ALA A 185 -6.77 -25.41 5.06
CA ALA A 185 -6.00 -25.50 6.30
C ALA A 185 -6.94 -26.03 7.37
N MET A 186 -6.43 -26.92 8.22
CA MET A 186 -7.20 -27.56 9.28
C MET A 186 -6.42 -27.44 10.58
N GLU A 187 -7.10 -27.02 11.64
CA GLU A 187 -6.54 -26.91 12.98
C GLU A 187 -7.50 -27.54 13.98
N GLU A 188 -6.99 -28.31 14.91
CA GLU A 188 -7.79 -28.84 16.01
C GLU A 188 -8.16 -27.69 16.94
N THR A 189 -9.41 -27.64 17.36
CA THR A 189 -9.92 -26.62 18.29
C THR A 189 -10.90 -27.25 19.26
N PHE A 190 -11.32 -26.48 20.26
CA PHE A 190 -12.38 -26.89 21.18
C PHE A 190 -13.55 -25.89 21.03
N SER A 191 -14.73 -26.42 20.78
CA SER A 191 -15.95 -25.63 20.73
C SER A 191 -17.00 -26.21 21.66
N ALA A 192 -17.59 -25.36 22.52
CA ALA A 192 -18.58 -25.76 23.55
C ALA A 192 -18.13 -26.93 24.47
N GLY A 193 -16.82 -27.06 24.71
CA GLY A 193 -16.26 -28.11 25.59
C GLY A 193 -16.08 -29.48 24.91
N ALA A 194 -16.31 -29.60 23.60
CA ALA A 194 -16.10 -30.81 22.82
C ALA A 194 -14.97 -30.62 21.77
N PRO A 195 -14.26 -31.69 21.39
CA PRO A 195 -13.30 -31.67 20.29
C PRO A 195 -13.97 -31.21 19.00
N ALA A 196 -13.38 -30.22 18.36
CA ALA A 196 -13.86 -29.66 17.11
C ALA A 196 -12.68 -29.40 16.17
N ILE A 197 -12.96 -29.29 14.89
CA ILE A 197 -11.98 -28.99 13.88
C ILE A 197 -12.34 -27.66 13.19
N GLU A 198 -11.39 -26.77 13.13
CA GLU A 198 -11.47 -25.52 12.39
C GLU A 198 -10.90 -25.74 11.00
N MET A 199 -11.71 -25.52 9.97
CA MET A 199 -11.33 -25.68 8.56
C MET A 199 -11.40 -24.34 7.85
N MET A 200 -10.28 -23.88 7.30
CA MET A 200 -10.20 -22.70 6.47
C MET A 200 -10.11 -23.10 4.99
N PHE A 201 -11.18 -22.84 4.23
CA PHE A 201 -11.25 -23.08 2.80
C PHE A 201 -10.88 -21.81 2.04
N PHE A 202 -9.76 -21.85 1.33
CA PHE A 202 -9.35 -20.80 0.40
C PHE A 202 -9.92 -21.11 -0.98
N VAL A 203 -10.98 -20.39 -1.35
CA VAL A 203 -11.78 -20.71 -2.55
C VAL A 203 -11.77 -19.55 -3.55
N THR A 204 -11.89 -19.90 -4.83
CA THR A 204 -12.05 -18.93 -5.90
C THR A 204 -13.47 -19.05 -6.45
N ALA A 205 -14.28 -18.00 -6.30
CA ALA A 205 -15.64 -17.96 -6.82
C ALA A 205 -15.77 -16.87 -7.91
N VAL A 206 -16.47 -17.22 -8.98
CA VAL A 206 -16.76 -16.28 -10.09
C VAL A 206 -17.81 -15.23 -9.68
N LYS A 207 -18.72 -15.59 -8.77
CA LYS A 207 -19.79 -14.70 -8.26
C LYS A 207 -19.88 -14.80 -6.74
N PRO A 208 -19.90 -13.67 -6.00
CA PRO A 208 -20.02 -13.68 -4.54
C PRO A 208 -21.28 -14.39 -4.00
N GLY A 209 -22.40 -14.33 -4.75
CA GLY A 209 -23.65 -14.97 -4.35
C GLY A 209 -23.57 -16.51 -4.23
N LEU A 210 -22.69 -17.17 -5.01
CA LEU A 210 -22.50 -18.60 -4.93
C LEU A 210 -21.88 -19.04 -3.60
N LEU A 211 -21.05 -18.20 -3.00
CA LEU A 211 -20.46 -18.48 -1.69
C LEU A 211 -21.51 -18.46 -0.58
N LEU A 212 -22.49 -17.57 -0.64
CA LEU A 212 -23.58 -17.51 0.33
C LEU A 212 -24.42 -18.79 0.28
N THR A 213 -24.71 -19.29 -0.93
CA THR A 213 -25.43 -20.56 -1.09
C THR A 213 -24.67 -21.73 -0.48
N VAL A 214 -23.35 -21.84 -0.74
CA VAL A 214 -22.51 -22.88 -0.12
C VAL A 214 -22.47 -22.74 1.39
N MET A 215 -22.40 -21.52 1.93
CA MET A 215 -22.42 -21.27 3.38
C MET A 215 -23.74 -21.75 3.99
N GLU A 216 -24.87 -21.43 3.37
CA GLU A 216 -26.19 -21.90 3.83
C GLU A 216 -26.32 -23.41 3.79
N GLU A 217 -25.94 -24.04 2.67
CA GLU A 217 -26.00 -25.50 2.51
C GLU A 217 -25.05 -26.17 3.51
N THR A 218 -23.85 -25.66 3.70
CA THR A 218 -22.90 -26.20 4.67
C THR A 218 -23.41 -26.07 6.10
N SER A 219 -24.05 -24.96 6.46
CA SER A 219 -24.59 -24.76 7.82
C SER A 219 -25.73 -25.72 8.18
N ARG A 220 -26.38 -26.34 7.18
CA ARG A 220 -27.47 -27.36 7.35
C ARG A 220 -26.94 -28.78 7.54
N LEU A 221 -25.64 -29.02 7.30
CA LEU A 221 -25.05 -30.33 7.48
C LEU A 221 -24.92 -30.71 8.96
N ALA A 222 -25.16 -31.98 9.27
CA ALA A 222 -24.96 -32.51 10.61
C ALA A 222 -23.46 -32.42 11.01
N GLY A 223 -23.19 -31.95 12.22
CA GLY A 223 -21.85 -31.82 12.72
C GLY A 223 -21.15 -30.47 12.43
N ILE A 224 -21.78 -29.55 11.68
CA ILE A 224 -21.30 -28.20 11.48
C ILE A 224 -21.77 -27.31 12.65
N LEU A 225 -20.83 -26.64 13.29
CA LEU A 225 -21.07 -25.76 14.45
C LEU A 225 -21.18 -24.28 14.01
N SER A 226 -20.32 -23.85 13.09
CA SER A 226 -20.41 -22.50 12.54
C SER A 226 -19.78 -22.40 11.15
N VAL A 227 -20.31 -21.48 10.33
CA VAL A 227 -19.77 -21.11 9.03
C VAL A 227 -19.66 -19.58 8.97
N SER A 228 -18.49 -19.07 8.68
CA SER A 228 -18.25 -17.63 8.56
C SER A 228 -17.35 -17.32 7.37
N MET A 229 -17.51 -16.12 6.81
CA MET A 229 -16.62 -15.61 5.76
C MET A 229 -15.68 -14.59 6.41
N GLU A 230 -14.39 -14.83 6.29
CA GLU A 230 -13.38 -13.88 6.74
C GLU A 230 -13.20 -12.83 5.65
N LYS A 231 -13.51 -11.59 5.99
CA LYS A 231 -13.30 -10.45 5.09
C LYS A 231 -11.83 -10.03 5.23
N LYS A 232 -11.07 -10.19 4.17
CA LYS A 232 -9.71 -9.69 4.10
C LYS A 232 -9.69 -8.19 3.80
#